data_a5af5c2fdf5070576a2e29ea6045c646
#
_entry.id   a5af5c2fdf5070576a2e29ea6045c646
#
_cell.length_a   1.000
_cell.length_b   1.000
_cell.length_c   1.000
_cell.angle_alpha   90.00
_cell.angle_beta   90.00
_cell.angle_gamma   90.00
#
_symmetry.space_group_name_H-M   'P 1'
#
loop_
_entity.id
_entity.type
_entity.pdbx_description
1 polymer ?
#
loop_
_entity_poly.entity_id
_entity_poly.type
_entity_poly.pdbx_seq_one_letter_code
_entity_poly.pdbx_strand_id
1 'polypeptide(L)'
;LEPEIRLSLMKEMLEQLKKVQVDIYKLEFPGDVVVYDDEKNIEICREIGKLIQTPWIVLSSGVSAEVFTKQLALSGKSGACGYAVGRSVWGKYPGTDNKKMKEMAHILSEFVACANKYCKPWNEK
;
A
#
# COMPACT_ATOMS: atom_id res chain seq x y z
N LEU A 1 -17.00 0.51 -5.12
CA LEU A 1 -17.45 -0.24 -3.94
C LEU A 1 -17.31 0.58 -2.67
N GLU A 2 -18.27 0.48 -1.80
CA GLU A 2 -18.21 1.04 -0.46
C GLU A 2 -17.00 0.46 0.29
N PRO A 3 -16.28 1.27 1.10
CA PRO A 3 -15.08 0.80 1.81
C PRO A 3 -15.30 -0.45 2.67
N GLU A 4 -16.45 -0.53 3.35
CA GLU A 4 -16.79 -1.68 4.19
C GLU A 4 -16.98 -2.96 3.38
N ILE A 5 -17.65 -2.85 2.22
CA ILE A 5 -17.85 -3.99 1.32
C ILE A 5 -16.52 -4.43 0.73
N ARG A 6 -15.69 -3.50 0.30
CA ARG A 6 -14.36 -3.80 -0.23
C ARG A 6 -13.49 -4.51 0.81
N LEU A 7 -13.49 -4.04 2.05
CA LEU A 7 -12.76 -4.67 3.15
C LEU A 7 -13.27 -6.09 3.43
N SER A 8 -14.57 -6.27 3.45
CA SER A 8 -15.19 -7.58 3.66
C SER A 8 -14.79 -8.59 2.58
N LEU A 9 -14.83 -8.16 1.32
CA LEU A 9 -14.40 -8.99 0.19
C LEU A 9 -12.91 -9.33 0.25
N MET A 10 -12.08 -8.37 0.64
CA MET A 10 -10.65 -8.60 0.83
C MET A 10 -10.38 -9.64 1.91
N LYS A 11 -11.05 -9.54 3.05
CA LYS A 11 -10.92 -10.53 4.14
C LYS A 11 -11.35 -11.92 3.69
N GLU A 12 -12.46 -12.03 2.98
CA GLU A 12 -12.96 -13.30 2.45
C GLU A 12 -11.96 -13.92 1.46
N MET A 13 -11.45 -13.13 0.54
CA MET A 13 -10.42 -13.56 -0.40
C MET A 13 -9.16 -14.07 0.32
N LEU A 14 -8.68 -13.32 1.31
CA LEU A 14 -7.48 -13.69 2.07
C LEU A 14 -7.69 -14.98 2.88
N GLU A 15 -8.87 -15.21 3.43
CA GLU A 15 -9.19 -16.48 4.11
C GLU A 15 -9.08 -17.67 3.15
N GLN A 16 -9.49 -17.51 1.91
CA GLN A 16 -9.33 -18.56 0.91
C GLN A 16 -7.86 -18.75 0.50
N LEU A 17 -7.11 -17.65 0.36
CA LEU A 17 -5.70 -17.69 -0.03
C LEU A 17 -4.78 -18.29 1.04
N LYS A 18 -5.17 -18.31 2.30
CA LYS A 18 -4.42 -18.99 3.36
C LYS A 18 -4.15 -20.46 3.08
N LYS A 19 -4.98 -21.08 2.25
CA LYS A 19 -4.83 -22.48 1.84
C LYS A 19 -3.69 -22.70 0.84
N VAL A 20 -3.15 -21.60 0.30
CA VAL A 20 -2.05 -21.61 -0.66
C VAL A 20 -0.80 -21.07 0.01
N GLN A 21 0.33 -21.70 -0.21
CA GLN A 21 1.61 -21.17 0.29
C GLN A 21 1.99 -19.91 -0.48
N VAL A 22 2.10 -18.80 0.23
CA VAL A 22 2.43 -17.47 -0.33
C VAL A 22 3.57 -16.89 0.51
N ASP A 23 4.62 -16.42 -0.15
CA ASP A 23 5.79 -15.84 0.51
C ASP A 23 5.56 -14.36 0.88
N ILE A 24 4.83 -13.64 0.03
CA ILE A 24 4.49 -12.23 0.25
C ILE A 24 3.15 -11.90 -0.40
N TYR A 25 2.33 -11.11 0.28
CA TYR A 25 1.09 -10.58 -0.29
C TYR A 25 1.31 -9.17 -0.84
N LYS A 26 0.76 -8.90 -2.01
CA LYS A 26 0.66 -7.57 -2.60
C LYS A 26 -0.81 -7.15 -2.59
N LEU A 27 -1.15 -6.19 -1.74
CA LEU A 27 -2.53 -5.81 -1.45
C LEU A 27 -2.81 -4.36 -1.82
N GLU A 28 -4.01 -4.08 -2.29
CA GLU A 28 -4.53 -2.72 -2.29
C GLU A 28 -4.60 -2.20 -0.85
N PHE A 29 -4.57 -0.88 -0.68
CA PHE A 29 -4.75 -0.28 0.64
C PHE A 29 -6.08 -0.75 1.25
N PRO A 30 -6.06 -1.45 2.40
CA PRO A 30 -7.27 -2.06 2.94
C PRO A 30 -8.31 -1.08 3.45
N GLY A 31 -7.87 0.12 3.84
CA GLY A 31 -8.74 1.17 4.38
C GLY A 31 -9.22 2.15 3.31
N ASP A 32 -9.55 3.35 3.76
CA ASP A 32 -9.95 4.46 2.90
C ASP A 32 -9.56 5.79 3.56
N VAL A 33 -8.63 6.52 2.94
CA VAL A 33 -8.09 7.75 3.53
C VAL A 33 -9.04 8.95 3.41
N VAL A 34 -10.11 8.82 2.65
CA VAL A 34 -11.15 9.85 2.52
C VAL A 34 -12.26 9.65 3.56
N VAL A 35 -12.66 8.41 3.76
CA VAL A 35 -13.81 8.07 4.62
C VAL A 35 -13.40 7.89 6.08
N TYR A 36 -12.23 7.31 6.34
CA TYR A 36 -11.78 7.00 7.69
C TYR A 36 -10.62 7.90 8.14
N ASP A 37 -10.54 8.15 9.44
CA ASP A 37 -9.37 8.78 10.05
C ASP A 37 -8.15 7.85 10.05
N ASP A 38 -7.01 8.38 10.47
CA ASP A 38 -5.76 7.63 10.46
C ASP A 38 -5.77 6.44 11.43
N GLU A 39 -6.38 6.62 12.60
CA GLU A 39 -6.47 5.55 13.61
C GLU A 39 -7.28 4.36 13.10
N LYS A 40 -8.43 4.64 12.47
CA LYS A 40 -9.28 3.60 11.87
C LYS A 40 -8.56 2.89 10.72
N ASN A 41 -7.87 3.62 9.87
CA ASN A 41 -7.08 3.03 8.79
C ASN A 41 -5.96 2.12 9.33
N ILE A 42 -5.25 2.56 10.37
CA ILE A 42 -4.21 1.74 11.02
C ILE A 42 -4.80 0.46 11.62
N GLU A 43 -5.94 0.57 12.30
CA GLU A 43 -6.65 -0.58 12.85
C GLU A 43 -6.99 -1.60 11.76
N ILE A 44 -7.57 -1.15 10.64
CA ILE A 44 -7.92 -1.99 9.50
C ILE A 44 -6.69 -2.69 8.92
N CYS A 45 -5.60 -1.96 8.70
CA CYS A 45 -4.35 -2.54 8.19
C CYS A 45 -3.75 -3.57 9.15
N ARG A 46 -3.83 -3.33 10.46
CA ARG A 46 -3.39 -4.30 11.48
C ARG A 46 -4.22 -5.57 11.48
N GLU A 47 -5.54 -5.45 11.33
CA GLU A 47 -6.42 -6.61 11.21
C GLU A 47 -6.05 -7.49 10.01
N ILE A 48 -5.78 -6.87 8.86
CA ILE A 48 -5.33 -7.59 7.66
C ILE A 48 -4.00 -8.29 7.93
N GLY A 49 -3.02 -7.61 8.51
CA GLY A 49 -1.72 -8.19 8.86
C GLY A 49 -1.84 -9.39 9.80
N LYS A 50 -2.71 -9.33 10.80
CA LYS A 50 -2.98 -10.45 11.71
C LYS A 50 -3.66 -11.62 11.00
N LEU A 51 -4.53 -11.32 10.06
CA LEU A 51 -5.25 -12.34 9.29
C LEU A 51 -4.30 -13.18 8.44
N ILE A 52 -3.36 -12.56 7.74
CA ILE A 52 -2.47 -13.24 6.79
C ILE A 52 -1.19 -13.79 7.44
N GLN A 53 -0.67 -13.16 8.47
CA GLN A 53 0.56 -13.56 9.20
C GLN A 53 1.80 -13.74 8.30
N THR A 54 1.76 -13.18 7.11
CA THR A 54 2.80 -13.26 6.07
C THR A 54 3.21 -11.82 5.74
N PRO A 55 4.48 -11.55 5.37
CA PRO A 55 4.87 -10.22 4.92
C PRO A 55 3.95 -9.72 3.80
N TRP A 56 3.64 -8.44 3.84
CA TRP A 56 2.80 -7.82 2.81
C TRP A 56 3.31 -6.44 2.40
N ILE A 57 3.01 -6.08 1.17
CA ILE A 57 3.29 -4.76 0.60
C ILE A 57 2.00 -4.15 0.09
N VAL A 58 1.93 -2.81 0.12
CA VAL A 58 0.78 -2.08 -0.40
C VAL A 58 1.03 -1.67 -1.85
N LEU A 59 0.03 -1.82 -2.71
CA LEU A 59 0.08 -1.35 -4.09
C LEU A 59 -0.72 -0.06 -4.26
N SER A 60 -0.33 0.78 -5.21
CA SER A 60 -0.90 2.12 -5.37
C SER A 60 -2.27 2.17 -6.03
N SER A 61 -2.64 1.16 -6.79
CA SER A 61 -3.94 1.07 -7.50
C SER A 61 -4.28 2.30 -8.38
N GLY A 62 -3.26 3.03 -8.84
CA GLY A 62 -3.44 4.20 -9.70
C GLY A 62 -3.93 5.48 -9.02
N VAL A 63 -3.94 5.53 -7.69
CA VAL A 63 -4.25 6.77 -6.96
C VAL A 63 -3.15 7.82 -7.14
N SER A 64 -3.44 9.08 -6.79
CA SER A 64 -2.43 10.15 -6.86
C SER A 64 -1.22 9.85 -5.94
N ALA A 65 -0.09 10.47 -6.25
CA ALA A 65 1.11 10.36 -5.42
C ALA A 65 0.86 10.80 -3.97
N GLU A 66 0.10 11.88 -3.77
CA GLU A 66 -0.26 12.38 -2.44
C GLU A 66 -1.09 11.37 -1.65
N VAL A 67 -2.11 10.81 -2.27
CA VAL A 67 -2.95 9.78 -1.65
C VAL A 67 -2.12 8.56 -1.32
N PHE A 68 -1.29 8.12 -2.26
CA PHE A 68 -0.47 6.92 -2.02
C PHE A 68 0.58 7.14 -0.92
N THR A 69 1.19 8.31 -0.83
CA THR A 69 2.11 8.64 0.27
C THR A 69 1.43 8.43 1.63
N LYS A 70 0.20 8.89 1.78
CA LYS A 70 -0.58 8.68 2.99
C LYS A 70 -0.89 7.20 3.23
N GLN A 71 -1.35 6.50 2.21
CA GLN A 71 -1.63 5.07 2.29
C GLN A 71 -0.37 4.26 2.68
N LEU A 72 0.77 4.58 2.10
CA LEU A 72 2.05 3.94 2.39
C LEU A 72 2.49 4.17 3.85
N ALA A 73 2.38 5.40 4.34
CA ALA A 73 2.72 5.73 5.72
C ALA A 73 1.84 4.95 6.71
N LEU A 74 0.53 4.91 6.49
CA LEU A 74 -0.42 4.19 7.35
C LEU A 74 -0.19 2.68 7.29
N SER A 75 0.06 2.14 6.10
CA SER A 75 0.40 0.72 5.92
C SER A 75 1.69 0.35 6.63
N GLY A 76 2.73 1.17 6.49
CA GLY A 76 4.02 0.96 7.15
C GLY A 76 3.91 0.96 8.67
N LYS A 77 3.20 1.93 9.24
CA LYS A 77 2.90 2.00 10.69
C LYS A 77 2.14 0.76 11.18
N SER A 78 1.45 0.08 10.30
CA SER A 78 0.63 -1.09 10.60
C SER A 78 1.34 -2.42 10.30
N GLY A 79 2.60 -2.39 9.88
CA GLY A 79 3.42 -3.57 9.68
C GLY A 79 3.66 -3.99 8.23
N ALA A 80 3.23 -3.20 7.24
CA ALA A 80 3.62 -3.44 5.86
C ALA A 80 5.13 -3.32 5.68
N CYS A 81 5.72 -4.17 4.84
CA CYS A 81 7.17 -4.22 4.65
C CYS A 81 7.65 -3.49 3.39
N GLY A 82 6.76 -2.89 2.62
CA GLY A 82 7.12 -2.15 1.41
C GLY A 82 5.92 -1.80 0.55
N TYR A 83 6.20 -1.51 -0.71
CA TYR A 83 5.18 -1.04 -1.64
C TYR A 83 5.47 -1.47 -3.08
N ALA A 84 4.44 -1.34 -3.93
CA ALA A 84 4.57 -1.46 -5.38
C ALA A 84 3.83 -0.29 -6.03
N VAL A 85 4.49 0.45 -6.90
CA VAL A 85 3.93 1.60 -7.60
C VAL A 85 4.09 1.49 -9.11
N GLY A 86 3.18 2.12 -9.81
CA GLY A 86 3.21 2.24 -11.27
C GLY A 86 2.61 3.57 -11.66
N ARG A 87 1.34 3.58 -12.04
CA ARG A 87 0.63 4.78 -12.52
C ARG A 87 0.66 5.97 -11.55
N SER A 88 0.79 5.76 -10.26
CA SER A 88 0.94 6.85 -9.28
C SER A 88 2.25 7.63 -9.46
N VAL A 89 3.25 7.03 -10.10
CA VAL A 89 4.51 7.70 -10.46
C VAL A 89 4.44 8.27 -11.88
N TRP A 90 4.08 7.45 -12.87
CA TRP A 90 4.18 7.82 -14.29
C TRP A 90 2.85 8.15 -14.96
N GLY A 91 1.71 7.96 -14.31
CA GLY A 91 0.39 8.10 -14.93
C GLY A 91 0.06 9.51 -15.44
N LYS A 92 0.64 10.55 -14.85
CA LYS A 92 0.50 11.94 -15.30
C LYS A 92 1.49 12.34 -16.40
N TYR A 93 2.45 11.50 -16.69
CA TYR A 93 3.59 11.82 -17.55
C TYR A 93 3.73 10.82 -18.70
N PRO A 94 2.77 10.80 -19.65
CA PRO A 94 2.92 9.95 -20.83
C PRO A 94 4.06 10.52 -21.69
N GLY A 95 5.09 9.72 -21.89
CA GLY A 95 6.26 10.10 -22.67
C GLY A 95 7.52 10.27 -21.81
N THR A 96 8.65 10.53 -22.47
CA THR A 96 9.99 10.39 -21.89
C THR A 96 10.86 11.63 -22.06
N ASP A 97 10.33 12.85 -21.85
CA ASP A 97 11.21 14.01 -21.80
C ASP A 97 11.94 14.08 -20.44
N ASN A 98 13.11 14.75 -20.44
CA ASN A 98 13.98 14.81 -19.26
C ASN A 98 13.31 15.46 -18.04
N LYS A 99 12.45 16.46 -18.26
CA LYS A 99 11.72 17.14 -17.17
C LYS A 99 10.76 16.19 -16.49
N LYS A 100 9.97 15.45 -17.27
CA LYS A 100 9.01 14.48 -16.75
C LYS A 100 9.72 13.33 -16.03
N MET A 101 10.84 12.86 -16.56
CA MET A 101 11.63 11.82 -15.91
C MET A 101 12.18 12.28 -14.56
N LYS A 102 12.62 13.54 -14.43
CA LYS A 102 13.07 14.10 -13.15
C LYS A 102 11.93 14.21 -12.14
N GLU A 103 10.74 14.60 -12.57
CA GLU A 103 9.56 14.67 -11.72
C GLU A 103 9.13 13.28 -11.22
N MET A 104 9.13 12.28 -12.10
CA MET A 104 8.86 10.90 -11.72
C MET A 104 9.89 10.36 -10.73
N ALA A 105 11.18 10.63 -10.95
CA ALA A 105 12.26 10.25 -10.05
C ALA A 105 12.10 10.91 -8.68
N HIS A 106 11.68 12.17 -8.63
CA HIS A 106 11.40 12.88 -7.39
C HIS A 106 10.24 12.23 -6.61
N ILE A 107 9.12 11.94 -7.27
CA ILE A 107 7.98 11.26 -6.67
C ILE A 107 8.42 9.89 -6.10
N LEU A 108 9.17 9.13 -6.86
CA LEU A 108 9.67 7.83 -6.41
C LEU A 108 10.60 7.97 -5.20
N SER A 109 11.46 8.98 -5.17
CA SER A 109 12.35 9.24 -4.02
C SER A 109 11.56 9.55 -2.75
N GLU A 110 10.41 10.23 -2.87
CA GLU A 110 9.52 10.49 -1.73
C GLU A 110 8.89 9.20 -1.20
N PHE A 111 8.49 8.29 -2.09
CA PHE A 111 7.97 6.98 -1.67
C PHE A 111 9.05 6.15 -0.98
N VAL A 112 10.28 6.15 -1.49
CA VAL A 112 11.42 5.47 -0.85
C VAL A 112 11.66 6.03 0.55
N ALA A 113 11.70 7.34 0.71
CA ALA A 113 11.88 7.98 2.02
C ALA A 113 10.74 7.63 2.99
N CYS A 114 9.50 7.63 2.52
CA CYS A 114 8.33 7.25 3.30
C CYS A 114 8.41 5.78 3.75
N ALA A 115 8.74 4.87 2.85
CA ALA A 115 8.89 3.46 3.16
C ALA A 115 10.02 3.22 4.17
N ASN A 116 11.16 3.86 3.99
CA ASN A 116 12.29 3.74 4.93
C ASN A 116 11.95 4.24 6.33
N LYS A 117 11.06 5.23 6.42
CA LYS A 117 10.63 5.77 7.71
C LYS A 117 9.61 4.89 8.44
N TYR A 118 8.67 4.28 7.72
CA TYR A 118 7.50 3.66 8.32
C TYR A 118 7.39 2.16 8.10
N CYS A 119 7.92 1.62 7.01
CA CYS A 119 7.80 0.20 6.72
C CYS A 119 8.77 -0.64 7.55
N LYS A 120 8.31 -1.82 7.91
CA LYS A 120 9.09 -2.82 8.61
C LYS A 120 9.84 -3.70 7.61
N PRO A 121 11.14 -4.03 7.82
CA PRO A 121 11.80 -5.02 6.97
C PRO A 121 11.04 -6.33 6.91
N TRP A 122 11.00 -6.96 5.73
CA TRP A 122 10.22 -8.17 5.51
C TRP A 122 10.67 -9.36 6.37
N ASN A 123 11.92 -9.36 6.76
CA ASN A 123 12.54 -10.43 7.57
C ASN A 123 12.48 -10.17 9.08
N GLU A 124 11.91 -9.08 9.53
CA GLU A 124 11.64 -8.82 10.94
C GLU A 124 10.26 -9.33 11.34
N LYS A 125 10.21 -10.05 12.43
CA LYS A 125 8.96 -10.55 13.00
C LYS A 125 8.48 -9.72 14.18
#